data_ed0553a03c993f1f58bf6ad4e113b822
#
_entry.id   ed0553a03c993f1f58bf6ad4e113b822
#
_cell.length_a   1.000
_cell.length_b   1.000
_cell.length_c   1.000
_cell.angle_alpha   90.00
_cell.angle_beta   90.00
_cell.angle_gamma   90.00
#
_symmetry.space_group_name_H-M   'P 1'
#
loop_
_entity.id
_entity.type
_entity.pdbx_description
1 polymer ?
#
loop_
_entity_poly.entity_id
_entity_poly.type
_entity_poly.pdbx_seq_one_letter_code
_entity_poly.pdbx_strand_id
1 'polypeptide(L)'
;MNLIAPSLLSADFLNLEADIEMVNRSEADWFHCDVMDGRFVPNISFGIPVVQAIKKKAQKPLDVHLMIVEPEKYFEAFAKAGADIITFHYEACTHIHRAVQQIKALGIHAGVVLNPHTHVSVLEDILGNLDVVLLMSVNPGFGGQQFIDRTYEKIKKLRLMIEEQHASALIEVDGGVNTKNAKALFEAGADVLVAGNAVFKSENPLETIKLIKNS
;
A
#
# COMPACT_ATOMS: atom_id res chain seq x y z
N MET A 1 -9.51 -11.99 5.70
CA MET A 1 -10.00 -10.76 6.40
C MET A 1 -9.96 -9.66 5.36
N ASN A 2 -11.07 -8.93 5.14
CA ASN A 2 -11.11 -7.88 4.11
C ASN A 2 -10.71 -6.56 4.75
N LEU A 3 -9.53 -6.05 4.40
CA LEU A 3 -9.01 -4.77 4.87
C LEU A 3 -9.04 -3.73 3.75
N ILE A 4 -9.21 -2.45 4.11
CA ILE A 4 -9.17 -1.34 3.15
C ILE A 4 -8.29 -0.21 3.67
N ALA A 5 -7.44 0.31 2.78
CA ALA A 5 -6.53 1.42 3.01
C ALA A 5 -6.79 2.54 1.99
N PRO A 6 -7.55 3.60 2.34
CA PRO A 6 -7.72 4.75 1.46
C PRO A 6 -6.39 5.46 1.19
N SER A 7 -6.03 5.64 -0.12
CA SER A 7 -4.82 6.34 -0.51
C SER A 7 -5.01 7.85 -0.48
N LEU A 8 -4.24 8.51 0.40
CA LEU A 8 -4.25 9.96 0.55
C LEU A 8 -3.66 10.73 -0.65
N LEU A 9 -3.08 10.03 -1.64
CA LEU A 9 -2.69 10.63 -2.92
C LEU A 9 -3.88 11.26 -3.65
N SER A 10 -5.10 10.75 -3.43
CA SER A 10 -6.35 11.23 -4.05
C SER A 10 -7.15 12.20 -3.19
N ALA A 11 -6.67 12.50 -1.97
CA ALA A 11 -7.31 13.43 -1.03
C ALA A 11 -7.22 14.89 -1.52
N ASP A 12 -8.00 15.76 -0.91
CA ASP A 12 -7.90 17.20 -1.11
C ASP A 12 -6.78 17.78 -0.24
N PHE A 13 -5.62 18.08 -0.82
CA PHE A 13 -4.48 18.63 -0.08
C PHE A 13 -4.74 20.01 0.52
N LEU A 14 -5.75 20.76 0.04
CA LEU A 14 -6.16 22.03 0.67
C LEU A 14 -6.99 21.79 1.94
N ASN A 15 -7.60 20.60 2.09
CA ASN A 15 -8.46 20.23 3.20
C ASN A 15 -8.10 18.85 3.77
N LEU A 16 -6.82 18.49 3.75
CA LEU A 16 -6.32 17.15 4.11
C LEU A 16 -6.77 16.69 5.50
N GLU A 17 -6.89 17.62 6.47
CA GLU A 17 -7.37 17.30 7.82
C GLU A 17 -8.82 16.75 7.78
N ALA A 18 -9.70 17.35 6.98
CA ALA A 18 -11.08 16.88 6.85
C ALA A 18 -11.15 15.46 6.24
N ASP A 19 -10.30 15.17 5.26
CA ASP A 19 -10.20 13.86 4.65
C ASP A 19 -9.64 12.81 5.63
N ILE A 20 -8.64 13.16 6.45
CA ILE A 20 -8.13 12.30 7.52
C ILE A 20 -9.24 11.99 8.55
N GLU A 21 -9.99 12.98 8.97
CA GLU A 21 -11.11 12.79 9.91
C GLU A 21 -12.24 11.94 9.31
N MET A 22 -12.50 12.09 8.01
CA MET A 22 -13.45 11.23 7.28
C MET A 22 -12.98 9.77 7.32
N VAL A 23 -11.72 9.50 7.01
CA VAL A 23 -11.16 8.13 7.05
C VAL A 23 -11.13 7.59 8.48
N ASN A 24 -10.80 8.39 9.51
CA ASN A 24 -10.85 7.97 10.90
C ASN A 24 -12.25 7.46 11.32
N ARG A 25 -13.30 8.13 10.85
CA ARG A 25 -14.71 7.76 11.16
C ARG A 25 -15.25 6.61 10.30
N SER A 26 -14.56 6.26 9.23
CA SER A 26 -14.98 5.21 8.30
C SER A 26 -14.65 3.81 8.83
N GLU A 27 -15.08 2.78 8.09
CA GLU A 27 -14.68 1.38 8.31
C GLU A 27 -13.29 1.04 7.71
N ALA A 28 -12.52 2.03 7.25
CA ALA A 28 -11.14 1.81 6.80
C ALA A 28 -10.26 1.25 7.93
N ASP A 29 -9.25 0.48 7.56
CA ASP A 29 -8.35 -0.17 8.51
C ASP A 29 -7.02 0.57 8.63
N TRP A 30 -6.48 1.08 7.50
CA TRP A 30 -5.23 1.81 7.42
C TRP A 30 -5.41 3.12 6.65
N PHE A 31 -4.41 3.98 6.70
CA PHE A 31 -4.16 5.06 5.74
C PHE A 31 -3.03 4.63 4.82
N HIS A 32 -3.20 4.78 3.51
CA HIS A 32 -2.14 4.55 2.55
C HIS A 32 -1.52 5.87 2.08
N CYS A 33 -0.18 5.97 2.18
CA CYS A 33 0.60 7.18 1.93
C CYS A 33 1.61 6.95 0.80
N ASP A 34 1.30 7.41 -0.39
CA ASP A 34 2.12 7.26 -1.61
C ASP A 34 3.23 8.32 -1.67
N VAL A 35 4.46 7.97 -1.34
CA VAL A 35 5.63 8.85 -1.38
C VAL A 35 6.38 8.67 -2.69
N MET A 36 6.54 9.75 -3.47
CA MET A 36 7.14 9.75 -4.81
C MET A 36 8.22 10.81 -4.92
N ASP A 37 9.36 10.48 -5.55
CA ASP A 37 10.54 11.33 -5.65
C ASP A 37 10.80 11.94 -7.05
N GLY A 38 9.97 11.60 -8.05
CA GLY A 38 10.17 12.04 -9.44
C GLY A 38 11.33 11.34 -10.16
N ARG A 39 11.92 10.29 -9.57
CA ARG A 39 13.01 9.51 -10.13
C ARG A 39 12.63 8.04 -10.33
N PHE A 40 12.13 7.40 -9.32
CA PHE A 40 11.59 6.03 -9.45
C PHE A 40 10.31 6.02 -10.28
N VAL A 41 9.47 7.04 -10.07
CA VAL A 41 8.25 7.29 -10.85
C VAL A 41 8.25 8.70 -11.43
N PRO A 42 7.56 8.97 -12.56
CA PRO A 42 7.55 10.27 -13.22
C PRO A 42 6.61 11.29 -12.54
N ASN A 43 6.53 11.27 -11.22
CA ASN A 43 5.70 12.16 -10.41
C ASN A 43 6.36 12.42 -9.06
N ILE A 44 6.07 13.59 -8.46
CA ILE A 44 6.44 13.94 -7.09
C ILE A 44 5.15 14.12 -6.31
N SER A 45 5.00 13.46 -5.16
CA SER A 45 3.83 13.62 -4.30
C SER A 45 4.15 14.45 -3.05
N PHE A 46 4.42 13.80 -1.95
CA PHE A 46 4.75 14.39 -0.67
C PHE A 46 5.77 13.53 0.06
N GLY A 47 6.31 14.03 1.16
CA GLY A 47 7.36 13.35 1.90
C GLY A 47 7.16 13.40 3.42
N ILE A 48 8.25 13.22 4.15
CA ILE A 48 8.33 13.08 5.61
C ILE A 48 7.50 14.13 6.38
N PRO A 49 7.56 15.44 6.07
CA PRO A 49 6.79 16.43 6.83
C PRO A 49 5.28 16.24 6.73
N VAL A 50 4.79 15.78 5.57
CA VAL A 50 3.35 15.53 5.38
C VAL A 50 2.94 14.25 6.11
N VAL A 51 3.71 13.16 6.02
CA VAL A 51 3.47 11.92 6.80
C VAL A 51 3.43 12.23 8.30
N GLN A 52 4.35 13.05 8.80
CA GLN A 52 4.37 13.49 10.20
C GLN A 52 3.13 14.32 10.57
N ALA A 53 2.63 15.15 9.65
CA ALA A 53 1.40 15.93 9.88
C ALA A 53 0.16 15.02 9.90
N ILE A 54 0.07 14.04 8.97
CA ILE A 54 -0.99 13.03 8.92
C ILE A 54 -1.03 12.25 10.24
N LYS A 55 0.13 11.77 10.73
CA LYS A 55 0.21 10.97 11.97
C LYS A 55 -0.36 11.67 13.18
N LYS A 56 -0.27 13.01 13.27
CA LYS A 56 -0.83 13.78 14.39
C LYS A 56 -2.36 13.69 14.49
N LYS A 57 -3.04 13.37 13.39
CA LYS A 57 -4.51 13.33 13.30
C LYS A 57 -5.03 11.92 13.02
N ALA A 58 -4.26 11.08 12.36
CA ALA A 58 -4.62 9.70 12.04
C ALA A 58 -4.78 8.86 13.30
N GLN A 59 -5.91 8.16 13.41
CA GLN A 59 -6.24 7.22 14.50
C GLN A 59 -6.04 5.76 14.11
N LYS A 60 -5.67 5.53 12.84
CA LYS A 60 -5.41 4.21 12.26
C LYS A 60 -3.97 4.12 11.82
N PRO A 61 -3.41 2.92 11.61
CA PRO A 61 -2.06 2.72 11.12
C PRO A 61 -1.79 3.48 9.81
N LEU A 62 -0.56 4.00 9.68
CA LEU A 62 -0.06 4.56 8.43
C LEU A 62 0.77 3.51 7.71
N ASP A 63 0.31 3.07 6.56
CA ASP A 63 1.05 2.32 5.57
C ASP A 63 1.71 3.30 4.60
N VAL A 64 3.04 3.35 4.63
CA VAL A 64 3.84 4.30 3.84
C VAL A 64 4.51 3.55 2.69
N HIS A 65 3.98 3.80 1.48
CA HIS A 65 4.46 3.21 0.24
C HIS A 65 5.53 4.10 -0.40
N LEU A 66 6.77 3.60 -0.45
CA LEU A 66 7.93 4.33 -0.94
C LEU A 66 8.20 4.04 -2.43
N MET A 67 7.72 4.89 -3.31
CA MET A 67 8.04 4.94 -4.74
C MET A 67 9.23 5.90 -4.98
N ILE A 68 10.37 5.59 -4.35
CA ILE A 68 11.58 6.40 -4.38
C ILE A 68 12.81 5.54 -4.68
N VAL A 69 13.88 6.13 -5.21
CA VAL A 69 15.17 5.45 -5.37
C VAL A 69 15.89 5.35 -4.03
N GLU A 70 16.65 4.29 -3.81
CA GLU A 70 17.45 4.04 -2.58
C GLU A 70 16.62 4.21 -1.29
N PRO A 71 15.42 3.56 -1.17
CA PRO A 71 14.47 3.78 -0.07
C PRO A 71 15.08 3.49 1.30
N GLU A 72 16.09 2.61 1.38
CA GLU A 72 16.78 2.24 2.62
C GLU A 72 17.45 3.41 3.34
N LYS A 73 17.71 4.52 2.64
CA LYS A 73 18.24 5.76 3.25
C LYS A 73 17.22 6.51 4.09
N TYR A 74 15.93 6.21 3.94
CA TYR A 74 14.82 6.97 4.51
C TYR A 74 13.95 6.21 5.50
N PHE A 75 14.15 4.90 5.68
CA PHE A 75 13.31 4.07 6.57
C PHE A 75 13.22 4.63 7.99
N GLU A 76 14.36 4.99 8.59
CA GLU A 76 14.40 5.56 9.94
C GLU A 76 13.62 6.89 10.03
N ALA A 77 13.73 7.74 9.00
CA ALA A 77 13.07 9.02 8.96
C ALA A 77 11.55 8.88 8.84
N PHE A 78 11.05 7.95 8.01
CA PHE A 78 9.62 7.66 7.90
C PHE A 78 9.07 6.96 9.15
N ALA A 79 9.82 6.04 9.77
CA ALA A 79 9.43 5.45 11.05
C ALA A 79 9.27 6.52 12.13
N LYS A 80 10.23 7.45 12.26
CA LYS A 80 10.14 8.60 13.18
C LYS A 80 8.99 9.56 12.84
N ALA A 81 8.62 9.68 11.56
CA ALA A 81 7.46 10.46 11.13
C ALA A 81 6.13 9.81 11.49
N GLY A 82 6.14 8.52 11.88
CA GLY A 82 4.98 7.80 12.37
C GLY A 82 4.44 6.75 11.41
N ALA A 83 5.24 6.26 10.46
CA ALA A 83 4.89 5.08 9.69
C ALA A 83 4.77 3.87 10.62
N ASP A 84 3.68 3.12 10.51
CA ASP A 84 3.46 1.86 11.21
C ASP A 84 3.83 0.67 10.31
N ILE A 85 3.72 0.87 9.00
CA ILE A 85 4.11 -0.07 7.94
C ILE A 85 4.94 0.72 6.92
N ILE A 86 6.05 0.17 6.44
CA ILE A 86 6.79 0.70 5.29
C ILE A 86 6.82 -0.38 4.21
N THR A 87 6.32 -0.02 3.04
CA THR A 87 6.42 -0.83 1.82
C THR A 87 7.35 -0.13 0.82
N PHE A 88 8.28 -0.87 0.22
CA PHE A 88 9.24 -0.34 -0.74
C PHE A 88 9.37 -1.26 -1.95
N HIS A 89 9.65 -0.69 -3.12
CA HIS A 89 9.75 -1.44 -4.36
C HIS A 89 10.97 -2.36 -4.40
N TYR A 90 10.73 -3.62 -4.80
CA TYR A 90 11.78 -4.60 -5.10
C TYR A 90 12.79 -4.01 -6.10
N GLU A 91 12.29 -3.30 -7.10
CA GLU A 91 13.10 -2.74 -8.20
C GLU A 91 13.91 -1.51 -7.78
N ALA A 92 13.62 -0.92 -6.61
CA ALA A 92 14.32 0.27 -6.09
C ALA A 92 15.45 -0.04 -5.09
N CYS A 93 15.58 -1.31 -4.65
CA CYS A 93 16.52 -1.69 -3.61
C CYS A 93 17.37 -2.90 -4.02
N THR A 94 18.70 -2.78 -3.87
CA THR A 94 19.63 -3.85 -4.28
C THR A 94 19.67 -5.01 -3.26
N HIS A 95 19.48 -4.72 -1.97
CA HIS A 95 19.63 -5.69 -0.87
C HIS A 95 18.35 -5.84 -0.07
N ILE A 96 17.32 -6.46 -0.69
CA ILE A 96 15.97 -6.57 -0.15
C ILE A 96 15.94 -7.16 1.26
N HIS A 97 16.61 -8.29 1.50
CA HIS A 97 16.62 -8.93 2.82
C HIS A 97 17.18 -7.98 3.90
N ARG A 98 18.27 -7.26 3.62
CA ARG A 98 18.84 -6.27 4.54
C ARG A 98 17.85 -5.13 4.80
N ALA A 99 17.18 -4.63 3.77
CA ALA A 99 16.19 -3.56 3.86
C ALA A 99 15.00 -3.95 4.75
N VAL A 100 14.49 -5.17 4.58
CA VAL A 100 13.43 -5.73 5.44
C VAL A 100 13.89 -5.80 6.91
N GLN A 101 15.11 -6.29 7.16
CA GLN A 101 15.67 -6.33 8.51
C GLN A 101 15.82 -4.93 9.13
N GLN A 102 16.24 -3.92 8.34
CA GLN A 102 16.32 -2.53 8.81
C GLN A 102 14.97 -2.00 9.28
N ILE A 103 13.90 -2.21 8.50
CA ILE A 103 12.55 -1.76 8.87
C ILE A 103 12.09 -2.48 10.15
N LYS A 104 12.25 -3.79 10.23
CA LYS A 104 11.85 -4.58 11.42
C LYS A 104 12.64 -4.19 12.67
N ALA A 105 13.91 -3.82 12.53
CA ALA A 105 14.71 -3.32 13.65
C ALA A 105 14.21 -1.97 14.21
N LEU A 106 13.41 -1.22 13.44
CA LEU A 106 12.74 -0.01 13.91
C LEU A 106 11.43 -0.29 14.66
N GLY A 107 11.03 -1.57 14.78
CA GLY A 107 9.82 -1.98 15.49
C GLY A 107 8.52 -1.77 14.71
N ILE A 108 8.58 -1.64 13.38
CA ILE A 108 7.43 -1.45 12.49
C ILE A 108 7.34 -2.58 11.46
N HIS A 109 6.20 -2.69 10.78
CA HIS A 109 5.97 -3.72 9.77
C HIS A 109 6.71 -3.42 8.47
N ALA A 110 7.25 -4.47 7.84
CA ALA A 110 8.02 -4.39 6.61
C ALA A 110 7.29 -5.07 5.45
N GLY A 111 7.17 -4.35 4.33
CA GLY A 111 6.61 -4.91 3.11
C GLY A 111 7.47 -4.65 1.87
N VAL A 112 7.28 -5.50 0.86
CA VAL A 112 7.92 -5.36 -0.45
C VAL A 112 6.85 -5.17 -1.52
N VAL A 113 7.08 -4.21 -2.42
CA VAL A 113 6.20 -3.88 -3.53
C VAL A 113 6.72 -4.48 -4.82
N LEU A 114 5.84 -5.02 -5.62
CA LEU A 114 6.16 -5.53 -6.97
C LEU A 114 5.44 -4.75 -8.04
N ASN A 115 6.19 -4.22 -9.01
CA ASN A 115 5.63 -3.62 -10.22
C ASN A 115 4.79 -4.64 -11.02
N PRO A 116 3.89 -4.19 -11.93
CA PRO A 116 3.06 -5.10 -12.71
C PRO A 116 3.85 -6.18 -13.48
N HIS A 117 5.05 -5.85 -13.96
CA HIS A 117 5.90 -6.77 -14.75
C HIS A 117 6.78 -7.70 -13.91
N THR A 118 6.97 -7.45 -12.61
CA THR A 118 7.84 -8.27 -11.73
C THR A 118 7.09 -9.51 -11.25
N HIS A 119 7.67 -10.69 -11.43
CA HIS A 119 7.06 -11.95 -11.03
C HIS A 119 7.17 -12.19 -9.53
N VAL A 120 6.16 -12.81 -8.91
CA VAL A 120 6.10 -13.04 -7.45
C VAL A 120 7.21 -13.96 -6.92
N SER A 121 7.76 -14.84 -7.75
CA SER A 121 8.85 -15.76 -7.38
C SER A 121 10.14 -15.07 -6.89
N VAL A 122 10.34 -13.79 -7.18
CA VAL A 122 11.48 -13.02 -6.65
C VAL A 122 11.45 -12.87 -5.13
N LEU A 123 10.31 -13.18 -4.50
CA LEU A 123 10.12 -13.11 -3.05
C LEU A 123 10.28 -14.45 -2.35
N GLU A 124 10.51 -15.55 -3.08
CA GLU A 124 10.50 -16.92 -2.56
C GLU A 124 11.39 -17.08 -1.32
N ASP A 125 12.63 -16.58 -1.38
CA ASP A 125 13.62 -16.72 -0.30
C ASP A 125 13.40 -15.74 0.89
N ILE A 126 12.53 -14.74 0.75
CA ILE A 126 12.33 -13.72 1.78
C ILE A 126 10.89 -13.63 2.30
N LEU A 127 9.97 -14.39 1.72
CA LEU A 127 8.53 -14.29 1.99
C LEU A 127 8.20 -14.48 3.48
N GLY A 128 8.87 -15.41 4.15
CA GLY A 128 8.72 -15.64 5.59
C GLY A 128 9.18 -14.48 6.49
N ASN A 129 9.86 -13.48 5.94
CA ASN A 129 10.30 -12.29 6.67
C ASN A 129 9.40 -11.07 6.44
N LEU A 130 8.43 -11.16 5.51
CA LEU A 130 7.56 -10.05 5.14
C LEU A 130 6.28 -10.04 5.98
N ASP A 131 5.81 -8.85 6.31
CA ASP A 131 4.50 -8.64 6.92
C ASP A 131 3.46 -8.29 5.84
N VAL A 132 3.88 -7.62 4.75
CA VAL A 132 3.03 -7.22 3.62
C VAL A 132 3.77 -7.46 2.30
N VAL A 133 3.05 -7.94 1.29
CA VAL A 133 3.47 -7.89 -0.12
C VAL A 133 2.45 -7.07 -0.89
N LEU A 134 2.87 -5.89 -1.35
CA LEU A 134 2.05 -5.00 -2.16
C LEU A 134 2.22 -5.33 -3.65
N LEU A 135 1.14 -5.67 -4.33
CA LEU A 135 1.09 -5.88 -5.77
C LEU A 135 0.53 -4.64 -6.47
N MET A 136 1.36 -4.01 -7.29
CA MET A 136 0.86 -2.94 -8.16
C MET A 136 -0.04 -3.52 -9.25
N SER A 137 -1.24 -3.01 -9.33
CA SER A 137 -2.23 -3.33 -10.38
C SER A 137 -2.36 -2.24 -11.45
N VAL A 138 -1.50 -1.23 -11.36
CA VAL A 138 -1.25 -0.18 -12.36
C VAL A 138 0.25 0.10 -12.39
N ASN A 139 0.74 0.86 -13.37
CA ASN A 139 2.10 1.40 -13.27
C ASN A 139 2.14 2.46 -12.17
N PRO A 140 3.09 2.39 -11.20
CA PRO A 140 3.16 3.35 -10.10
C PRO A 140 3.42 4.78 -10.61
N GLY A 141 2.94 5.77 -9.84
CA GLY A 141 3.20 7.19 -10.10
C GLY A 141 1.96 8.09 -10.22
N PHE A 142 0.80 7.56 -10.59
CA PHE A 142 -0.42 8.38 -10.75
C PHE A 142 -1.65 7.61 -10.28
N GLY A 143 -2.60 8.33 -9.67
CA GLY A 143 -3.92 7.80 -9.34
C GLY A 143 -4.85 7.74 -10.56
N GLY A 144 -5.97 7.00 -10.44
CA GLY A 144 -7.05 6.97 -11.44
C GLY A 144 -6.75 6.20 -12.72
N GLN A 145 -5.75 5.34 -12.73
CA GLN A 145 -5.39 4.47 -13.85
C GLN A 145 -6.34 3.26 -13.95
N GLN A 146 -6.38 2.66 -15.15
CA GLN A 146 -7.12 1.43 -15.39
C GLN A 146 -6.40 0.23 -14.77
N PHE A 147 -7.16 -0.62 -14.08
CA PHE A 147 -6.69 -1.86 -13.47
C PHE A 147 -6.11 -2.83 -14.52
N ILE A 148 -5.00 -3.48 -14.20
CA ILE A 148 -4.35 -4.50 -15.04
C ILE A 148 -4.84 -5.89 -14.62
N ASP A 149 -5.68 -6.54 -15.41
CA ASP A 149 -6.37 -7.80 -15.10
C ASP A 149 -5.41 -8.96 -14.74
N ARG A 150 -4.17 -8.95 -15.27
CA ARG A 150 -3.17 -9.98 -14.91
C ARG A 150 -2.82 -10.00 -13.43
N THR A 151 -3.17 -8.97 -12.69
CA THR A 151 -2.97 -8.89 -11.24
C THR A 151 -3.74 -9.99 -10.50
N TYR A 152 -4.91 -10.41 -10.96
CA TYR A 152 -5.63 -11.54 -10.36
C TYR A 152 -4.80 -12.82 -10.32
N GLU A 153 -4.09 -13.12 -11.42
CA GLU A 153 -3.21 -14.30 -11.48
C GLU A 153 -1.97 -14.15 -10.58
N LYS A 154 -1.45 -12.93 -10.42
CA LYS A 154 -0.34 -12.67 -9.48
C LYS A 154 -0.79 -12.87 -8.04
N ILE A 155 -1.97 -12.39 -7.66
CA ILE A 155 -2.55 -12.58 -6.32
C ILE A 155 -2.66 -14.08 -6.01
N LYS A 156 -3.28 -14.86 -6.90
CA LYS A 156 -3.45 -16.32 -6.72
C LYS A 156 -2.11 -17.04 -6.53
N LYS A 157 -1.11 -16.72 -7.37
CA LYS A 157 0.22 -17.30 -7.28
C LYS A 157 0.91 -16.95 -5.96
N LEU A 158 0.82 -15.70 -5.54
CA LEU A 158 1.41 -15.26 -4.28
C LEU A 158 0.70 -15.92 -3.08
N ARG A 159 -0.62 -16.06 -3.12
CA ARG A 159 -1.39 -16.74 -2.07
C ARG A 159 -0.93 -18.19 -1.92
N LEU A 160 -0.77 -18.93 -3.03
CA LEU A 160 -0.24 -20.30 -3.00
C LEU A 160 1.17 -20.35 -2.39
N MET A 161 2.07 -19.43 -2.77
CA MET A 161 3.43 -19.37 -2.19
C MET A 161 3.39 -19.12 -0.67
N ILE A 162 2.51 -18.23 -0.21
CA ILE A 162 2.33 -17.93 1.23
C ILE A 162 1.85 -19.19 1.97
N GLU A 163 0.87 -19.91 1.42
CA GLU A 163 0.33 -21.14 2.00
C GLU A 163 1.37 -22.26 2.04
N GLU A 164 2.09 -22.49 0.94
CA GLU A 164 3.14 -23.53 0.83
C GLU A 164 4.29 -23.29 1.81
N GLN A 165 4.65 -22.03 2.05
CA GLN A 165 5.73 -21.67 2.98
C GLN A 165 5.23 -21.42 4.41
N HIS A 166 3.93 -21.54 4.69
CA HIS A 166 3.33 -21.18 5.98
C HIS A 166 3.71 -19.77 6.44
N ALA A 167 3.87 -18.84 5.50
CA ALA A 167 4.19 -17.45 5.76
C ALA A 167 2.93 -16.68 6.23
N SER A 168 3.13 -15.56 6.93
CA SER A 168 2.04 -14.73 7.46
C SER A 168 1.84 -13.41 6.72
N ALA A 169 2.54 -13.20 5.61
CA ALA A 169 2.47 -11.96 4.84
C ALA A 169 1.06 -11.71 4.30
N LEU A 170 0.57 -10.48 4.48
CA LEU A 170 -0.67 -10.01 3.87
C LEU A 170 -0.42 -9.65 2.40
N ILE A 171 -1.39 -9.95 1.54
CA ILE A 171 -1.38 -9.51 0.14
C ILE A 171 -2.16 -8.21 0.03
N GLU A 172 -1.45 -7.13 -0.29
CA GLU A 172 -2.03 -5.83 -0.55
C GLU A 172 -2.06 -5.56 -2.07
N VAL A 173 -3.10 -4.86 -2.55
CA VAL A 173 -3.27 -4.53 -3.97
C VAL A 173 -3.52 -3.04 -4.11
N ASP A 174 -2.67 -2.36 -4.90
CA ASP A 174 -2.82 -0.94 -5.20
C ASP A 174 -2.90 -0.66 -6.71
N GLY A 175 -3.93 0.13 -7.05
CA GLY A 175 -4.17 0.65 -8.39
C GLY A 175 -5.49 0.23 -9.01
N GLY A 176 -6.34 1.19 -9.36
CA GLY A 176 -7.60 0.95 -10.06
C GLY A 176 -8.66 0.16 -9.28
N VAL A 177 -8.47 0.02 -7.96
CA VAL A 177 -9.44 -0.65 -7.07
C VAL A 177 -10.71 0.19 -6.92
N ASN A 178 -11.86 -0.46 -6.96
CA ASN A 178 -13.17 0.17 -6.83
C ASN A 178 -14.24 -0.87 -6.41
N THR A 179 -15.48 -0.43 -6.21
CA THR A 179 -16.60 -1.29 -5.78
C THR A 179 -16.99 -2.40 -6.78
N LYS A 180 -16.52 -2.33 -8.04
CA LYS A 180 -16.86 -3.34 -9.07
C LYS A 180 -15.88 -4.50 -9.08
N ASN A 181 -14.62 -4.27 -8.68
CA ASN A 181 -13.56 -5.29 -8.71
C ASN A 181 -13.12 -5.79 -7.32
N ALA A 182 -13.50 -5.10 -6.23
CA ALA A 182 -13.07 -5.43 -4.88
C ALA A 182 -13.39 -6.89 -4.49
N LYS A 183 -14.62 -7.34 -4.72
CA LYS A 183 -15.02 -8.73 -4.47
C LYS A 183 -14.11 -9.74 -5.16
N ALA A 184 -13.87 -9.57 -6.45
CA ALA A 184 -13.02 -10.49 -7.22
C ALA A 184 -11.55 -10.47 -6.75
N LEU A 185 -11.06 -9.33 -6.23
CA LEU A 185 -9.72 -9.20 -5.66
C LEU A 185 -9.59 -9.99 -4.34
N PHE A 186 -10.55 -9.86 -3.44
CA PHE A 186 -10.59 -10.66 -2.22
C PHE A 186 -10.75 -12.16 -2.51
N GLU A 187 -11.64 -12.53 -3.44
CA GLU A 187 -11.80 -13.92 -3.88
C GLU A 187 -10.53 -14.49 -4.53
N ALA A 188 -9.72 -13.66 -5.18
CA ALA A 188 -8.42 -14.06 -5.72
C ALA A 188 -7.36 -14.30 -4.63
N GLY A 189 -7.59 -13.80 -3.41
CA GLY A 189 -6.71 -13.99 -2.26
C GLY A 189 -6.04 -12.73 -1.72
N ALA A 190 -6.48 -11.52 -2.14
CA ALA A 190 -6.02 -10.27 -1.53
C ALA A 190 -6.54 -10.16 -0.09
N ASP A 191 -5.77 -9.55 0.80
CA ASP A 191 -6.15 -9.26 2.20
C ASP A 191 -6.46 -7.76 2.39
N VAL A 192 -5.74 -6.89 1.67
CA VAL A 192 -5.83 -5.43 1.79
C VAL A 192 -6.03 -4.81 0.42
N LEU A 193 -6.99 -3.90 0.29
CA LEU A 193 -7.21 -3.15 -0.95
C LEU A 193 -6.95 -1.66 -0.73
N VAL A 194 -6.05 -1.10 -1.55
CA VAL A 194 -5.79 0.34 -1.58
C VAL A 194 -6.76 1.01 -2.56
N ALA A 195 -7.53 1.98 -2.08
CA ALA A 195 -8.51 2.70 -2.88
C ALA A 195 -8.33 4.21 -2.75
N GLY A 196 -7.88 4.86 -3.81
CA GLY A 196 -7.73 6.32 -3.90
C GLY A 196 -8.96 7.00 -4.50
N ASN A 197 -8.95 7.24 -5.82
CA ASN A 197 -10.01 7.96 -6.52
C ASN A 197 -11.41 7.38 -6.30
N ALA A 198 -11.55 6.06 -6.18
CA ALA A 198 -12.83 5.43 -5.91
C ALA A 198 -13.47 5.93 -4.62
N VAL A 199 -12.66 6.25 -3.60
CA VAL A 199 -13.11 6.79 -2.30
C VAL A 199 -13.23 8.31 -2.37
N PHE A 200 -12.14 9.03 -2.61
CA PHE A 200 -12.09 10.49 -2.45
C PHE A 200 -12.83 11.29 -3.55
N LYS A 201 -13.16 10.65 -4.69
CA LYS A 201 -13.98 11.28 -5.76
C LYS A 201 -15.42 10.78 -5.78
N SER A 202 -15.83 9.93 -4.83
CA SER A 202 -17.21 9.49 -4.71
C SER A 202 -18.09 10.54 -4.04
N GLU A 203 -19.39 10.48 -4.32
CA GLU A 203 -20.39 11.33 -3.64
C GLU A 203 -20.50 10.99 -2.13
N ASN A 204 -20.24 9.73 -1.78
CA ASN A 204 -20.28 9.27 -0.39
C ASN A 204 -19.07 8.38 -0.06
N PRO A 205 -17.92 8.97 0.34
CA PRO A 205 -16.71 8.23 0.65
C PRO A 205 -16.87 7.16 1.75
N LEU A 206 -17.65 7.43 2.79
CA LEU A 206 -17.90 6.50 3.89
C LEU A 206 -18.60 5.22 3.40
N GLU A 207 -19.65 5.39 2.60
CA GLU A 207 -20.37 4.25 2.03
C GLU A 207 -19.51 3.49 1.02
N THR A 208 -18.71 4.19 0.23
CA THR A 208 -17.79 3.54 -0.73
C THR A 208 -16.76 2.67 -0.02
N ILE A 209 -16.16 3.15 1.08
CA ILE A 209 -15.24 2.36 1.92
C ILE A 209 -15.94 1.11 2.42
N LYS A 210 -17.13 1.24 2.97
CA LYS A 210 -17.94 0.14 3.48
C LYS A 210 -18.29 -0.89 2.39
N LEU A 211 -18.69 -0.43 1.20
CA LEU A 211 -19.01 -1.31 0.07
C LEU A 211 -17.79 -2.10 -0.42
N ILE A 212 -16.63 -1.47 -0.49
CA ILE A 212 -15.38 -2.16 -0.85
C ILE A 212 -15.01 -3.20 0.20
N LYS A 213 -15.06 -2.83 1.48
CA LYS A 213 -14.69 -3.73 2.59
C LYS A 213 -15.58 -4.95 2.71
N ASN A 214 -16.88 -4.79 2.47
CA ASN A 214 -17.89 -5.84 2.65
C ASN A 214 -18.26 -6.56 1.32
N SER A 215 -17.43 -6.41 0.29
CA SER A 215 -17.68 -7.01 -1.02
C SER A 215 -17.31 -8.50 -1.12
#